data_79137414bb4d243e2dcbceef22c17f38
#
_entry.id   79137414bb4d243e2dcbceef22c17f38
#
_cell.length_a   1.000
_cell.length_b   1.000
_cell.length_c   1.000
_cell.angle_alpha   90.00
_cell.angle_beta   90.00
_cell.angle_gamma   90.00
#
_symmetry.space_group_name_H-M   'P 1'
#
loop_
_entity.id
_entity.type
_entity.pdbx_description
1 polymer ?
#
loop_
_entity_poly.entity_id
_entity_poly.type
_entity_poly.pdbx_seq_one_letter_code
_entity_poly.pdbx_strand_id
1 'polypeptide(L)' 'MKEIIEDGMIAYLEGKIALHRANYLTFVNNMTGVAEHGDYAETLLKELEEVAKYRELLDALEYVNE' A
#
# COMPACT_ATOMS: atom_id res chain seq x y z
N MET A 1 -6.99 17.80 19.77
CA MET A 1 -6.89 16.35 20.01
C MET A 1 -7.30 15.53 18.78
N LYS A 2 -8.49 15.82 18.24
CA LYS A 2 -8.97 15.16 17.03
C LYS A 2 -7.99 15.31 15.87
N GLU A 3 -7.49 16.51 15.65
CA GLU A 3 -6.56 16.80 14.55
C GLU A 3 -5.24 16.07 14.69
N ILE A 4 -4.74 15.95 15.92
CA ILE A 4 -3.50 15.22 16.18
C ILE A 4 -3.67 13.75 15.85
N ILE A 5 -4.80 13.18 16.24
CA ILE A 5 -5.09 11.78 15.98
C ILE A 5 -5.23 11.55 14.47
N GLU A 6 -5.97 12.41 13.79
CA GLU A 6 -6.17 12.28 12.34
C GLU A 6 -4.87 12.45 11.57
N ASP A 7 -4.05 13.42 11.97
CA ASP A 7 -2.74 13.60 11.34
C ASP A 7 -1.88 12.35 11.49
N GLY A 8 -1.93 11.72 12.66
CA GLY A 8 -1.21 10.47 12.89
C GLY A 8 -1.73 9.35 12.01
N MET A 9 -3.05 9.25 11.87
CA MET A 9 -3.66 8.24 11.00
C MET A 9 -3.27 8.44 9.54
N ILE A 10 -3.31 9.68 9.07
CA ILE A 10 -2.93 10.00 7.70
C ILE A 10 -1.46 9.62 7.46
N ALA A 11 -0.58 10.00 8.37
CA ALA A 11 0.84 9.67 8.25
C ALA A 11 1.06 8.16 8.22
N TYR A 12 0.34 7.43 9.06
CA TYR A 12 0.41 5.97 9.08
C TYR A 12 -0.04 5.38 7.74
N LEU A 13 -1.20 5.83 7.25
CA LEU A 13 -1.74 5.30 6.00
C LEU A 13 -0.85 5.61 4.81
N GLU A 14 -0.33 6.84 4.74
CA GLU A 14 0.59 7.22 3.68
C GLU A 14 1.88 6.42 3.74
N GLY A 15 2.36 6.15 4.95
CA GLY A 15 3.55 5.31 5.14
C GLY A 15 3.33 3.88 4.68
N LYS A 16 2.16 3.32 4.96
CA LYS A 16 1.83 1.95 4.51
C LYS A 16 1.72 1.89 2.99
N ILE A 17 1.12 2.90 2.37
CA ILE A 17 1.03 2.97 0.91
C ILE A 17 2.44 3.02 0.32
N ALA A 18 3.30 3.87 0.85
CA ALA A 18 4.67 4.01 0.36
C ALA A 18 5.45 2.70 0.53
N LEU A 19 5.27 2.03 1.66
CA LEU A 19 5.95 0.76 1.93
C LEU A 19 5.57 -0.31 0.90
N HIS A 20 4.27 -0.51 0.72
CA HIS A 20 3.82 -1.58 -0.18
C HIS A 20 4.07 -1.24 -1.65
N ARG A 21 4.03 0.05 -1.99
CA ARG A 21 4.44 0.50 -3.32
C ARG A 21 5.92 0.18 -3.55
N ALA A 22 6.77 0.47 -2.58
CA ALA A 22 8.20 0.18 -2.68
C ALA A 22 8.44 -1.33 -2.81
N ASN A 23 7.72 -2.13 -2.05
CA ASN A 23 7.81 -3.59 -2.15
C ASN A 23 7.44 -4.06 -3.55
N TYR A 24 6.32 -3.55 -4.09
CA TYR A 24 5.88 -3.90 -5.43
C TYR A 24 6.95 -3.58 -6.47
N LEU A 25 7.47 -2.35 -6.43
CA LEU A 25 8.47 -1.91 -7.38
C LEU A 25 9.77 -2.71 -7.28
N THR A 26 10.16 -3.05 -6.05
CA THR A 26 11.36 -3.85 -5.83
C THR A 26 11.21 -5.24 -6.45
N PHE A 27 10.06 -5.89 -6.23
CA PHE A 27 9.81 -7.20 -6.79
C PHE A 27 9.75 -7.15 -8.33
N VAL A 28 9.02 -6.20 -8.88
CA VAL A 28 8.88 -6.07 -10.33
C VAL A 28 10.23 -5.85 -10.99
N ASN A 29 11.08 -5.03 -10.39
CA ASN A 29 12.37 -4.70 -10.97
C ASN A 29 13.42 -5.79 -10.80
N ASN A 30 13.13 -6.81 -10.01
CA ASN A 30 14.06 -7.91 -9.75
C ASN A 30 13.51 -9.25 -10.20
N MET A 31 12.67 -9.26 -11.23
CA MET A 31 12.04 -10.48 -11.72
C MET A 31 12.97 -11.36 -12.56
N THR A 32 14.14 -10.89 -12.89
CA THR A 32 15.07 -11.60 -13.76
C THR A 32 15.42 -12.97 -13.18
N GLY A 33 15.21 -14.02 -13.96
CA GLY A 33 15.59 -15.38 -13.58
C GLY A 33 14.62 -16.09 -12.66
N VAL A 34 13.46 -15.52 -12.40
CA VAL A 34 12.45 -16.19 -11.59
C VAL A 34 11.77 -17.27 -12.42
N ALA A 35 11.79 -18.50 -11.92
CA ALA A 35 11.24 -19.64 -12.64
C ALA A 35 9.75 -19.84 -12.40
N GLU A 36 9.23 -19.38 -11.27
CA GLU A 36 7.84 -19.63 -10.89
C GLU A 36 7.00 -18.36 -11.05
N HIS A 37 6.45 -18.19 -12.23
CA HIS A 37 5.69 -17.00 -12.58
C HIS A 37 4.41 -16.84 -11.77
N GLY A 38 3.76 -17.95 -11.41
CA GLY A 38 2.53 -17.90 -10.64
C GLY A 38 2.73 -17.30 -9.25
N ASP A 39 3.73 -17.79 -8.53
CA ASP A 39 4.04 -17.29 -7.19
C ASP A 39 4.45 -15.83 -7.22
N TYR A 40 5.14 -15.44 -8.28
CA TYR A 40 5.57 -14.08 -8.44
C TYR A 40 4.38 -13.13 -8.60
N ALA A 41 3.45 -13.52 -9.47
CA ALA A 41 2.25 -12.73 -9.69
C ALA A 41 1.43 -12.59 -8.41
N GLU A 42 1.30 -13.66 -7.64
CA GLU A 42 0.58 -13.62 -6.38
C GLU A 42 1.24 -12.66 -5.39
N THR A 43 2.56 -12.69 -5.31
CA THR A 43 3.30 -11.76 -4.43
C THR A 43 3.03 -10.32 -4.83
N LEU A 44 3.07 -10.02 -6.13
CA LEU A 44 2.79 -8.68 -6.63
C LEU A 44 1.35 -8.26 -6.34
N LEU A 45 0.40 -9.18 -6.52
CA LEU A 45 -1.00 -8.90 -6.24
C LEU A 45 -1.23 -8.59 -4.77
N LYS A 46 -0.56 -9.30 -3.86
CA LYS A 46 -0.69 -9.02 -2.44
C LYS A 46 -0.21 -7.62 -2.08
N GLU A 47 0.88 -7.17 -2.70
CA GLU A 47 1.35 -5.80 -2.45
C GLU A 47 0.36 -4.79 -2.99
N LEU A 48 -0.22 -5.03 -4.17
CA LEU A 48 -1.24 -4.15 -4.72
C LEU A 48 -2.49 -4.11 -3.86
N GLU A 49 -2.89 -5.25 -3.30
CA GLU A 49 -4.04 -5.30 -2.40
C GLU A 49 -3.81 -4.43 -1.17
N GLU A 50 -2.60 -4.44 -0.63
CA GLU A 50 -2.28 -3.61 0.52
C GLU A 50 -2.29 -2.13 0.16
N VAL A 51 -1.74 -1.76 -1.00
CA VAL A 51 -1.81 -0.39 -1.48
C VAL A 51 -3.28 0.05 -1.62
N ALA A 52 -4.10 -0.78 -2.24
CA ALA A 52 -5.51 -0.46 -2.47
C ALA A 52 -6.24 -0.28 -1.15
N LYS A 53 -6.00 -1.16 -0.19
CA LYS A 53 -6.63 -1.11 1.14
C LYS A 53 -6.35 0.23 1.83
N TYR A 54 -5.09 0.61 1.89
CA TYR A 54 -4.71 1.82 2.60
C TYR A 54 -5.13 3.08 1.86
N ARG A 55 -5.11 3.07 0.54
CA ARG A 55 -5.63 4.18 -0.24
C ARG A 55 -7.13 4.36 -0.02
N GLU A 56 -7.86 3.27 0.03
CA GLU A 56 -9.30 3.33 0.31
C GLU A 56 -9.57 3.88 1.70
N LEU A 57 -8.75 3.51 2.67
CA LEU A 57 -8.89 4.05 4.03
C LEU A 57 -8.63 5.55 4.07
N LEU A 58 -7.65 6.04 3.31
CA LEU A 58 -7.42 7.49 3.20
C LEU A 58 -8.63 8.19 2.60
N ASP A 59 -9.18 7.64 1.53
CA ASP A 59 -10.36 8.20 0.91
C ASP A 59 -11.54 8.23 1.87
N ALA A 60 -11.71 7.16 2.64
CA ALA A 60 -12.79 7.08 3.62
C ALA A 60 -12.62 8.12 4.73
N LEU A 61 -11.39 8.31 5.18
CA LEU A 61 -11.11 9.30 6.21
C LEU A 61 -11.45 10.71 5.72
N GLU A 62 -11.09 11.01 4.48
CA GLU A 62 -11.41 12.28 3.87
C GLU A 62 -12.92 12.47 3.74
N TYR A 63 -13.62 11.41 3.33
CA TYR A 63 -15.07 11.44 3.17
C TYR A 63 -15.78 11.75 4.50
N VAL A 64 -15.37 11.10 5.59
CA VAL A 64 -16.07 11.32 6.88
C VAL A 64 -15.78 12.70 7.46
N ASN A 65 -14.76 13.38 6.96
CA ASN A 65 -14.42 14.73 7.41
C ASN A 65 -15.01 15.84 6.51
N GLU A 66 -15.74 15.48 5.50
CA GLU A 66 -16.47 16.46 4.69
C GLU A 66 -17.68 17.01 5.48
#